data_9d0810dd4d70db0cb21e31fb3f4e5da7
#
_entry.id   9d0810dd4d70db0cb21e31fb3f4e5da7
#
_cell.length_a   1.000
_cell.length_b   1.000
_cell.length_c   1.000
_cell.angle_alpha   90.00
_cell.angle_beta   90.00
_cell.angle_gamma   90.00
#
_symmetry.space_group_name_H-M   'P 1'
#
loop_
_entity.id
_entity.type
_entity.pdbx_description
1 polymer ?
#
loop_
_entity_poly.entity_id
_entity_poly.type
_entity_poly.pdbx_seq_one_letter_code
_entity_poly.pdbx_strand_id
1 'polypeptide(L)'
;MKLRRRERFRGGKPPSRLEKRFETLWRALGGPELEREFRFHPTRKWRADFAHLPSRTLIEIEGGIYVNGRHNRAAGFAADLEKYLEAALAGWRVIRLGPKELDADHLGRLIGLVSGG
;
A
#
# COMPACT_ATOMS: atom_id res chain seq x y z
N MET A 1 -16.63 -14.89 4.19
CA MET A 1 -15.70 -13.81 4.47
C MET A 1 -14.49 -13.85 3.58
N LYS A 2 -13.78 -14.95 3.62
CA LYS A 2 -12.57 -15.04 2.83
C LYS A 2 -12.82 -15.04 1.34
N LEU A 3 -13.89 -15.65 0.93
CA LEU A 3 -14.22 -15.63 -0.48
C LEU A 3 -14.51 -14.23 -0.94
N ARG A 4 -15.23 -13.48 -0.12
CA ARG A 4 -15.55 -12.12 -0.47
C ARG A 4 -14.30 -11.29 -0.63
N ARG A 5 -13.32 -11.49 0.24
CA ARG A 5 -12.08 -10.76 0.14
C ARG A 5 -11.33 -11.11 -1.12
N ARG A 6 -11.33 -12.39 -1.50
CA ARG A 6 -10.72 -12.78 -2.76
C ARG A 6 -11.41 -12.15 -3.95
N GLU A 7 -12.71 -12.02 -3.85
CA GLU A 7 -13.44 -11.39 -4.94
C GLU A 7 -13.08 -9.94 -5.09
N ARG A 8 -12.75 -9.27 -4.00
CA ARG A 8 -12.32 -7.88 -4.10
C ARG A 8 -11.05 -7.72 -4.89
N PHE A 9 -10.24 -8.75 -4.93
CA PHE A 9 -8.98 -8.68 -5.67
C PHE A 9 -9.15 -8.96 -7.14
N ARG A 10 -10.31 -9.40 -7.52
CA ARG A 10 -10.57 -9.68 -8.91
C ARG A 10 -10.46 -8.39 -9.69
N GLY A 11 -9.80 -8.42 -10.81
CA GLY A 11 -9.61 -7.23 -11.60
C GLY A 11 -8.42 -6.40 -11.19
N GLY A 12 -7.82 -6.71 -10.05
CA GLY A 12 -6.59 -6.06 -9.65
C GLY A 12 -5.40 -6.76 -10.26
N LYS A 13 -4.27 -6.11 -10.22
CA LYS A 13 -3.05 -6.70 -10.71
C LYS A 13 -2.58 -7.81 -9.78
N PRO A 14 -1.92 -8.83 -10.30
CA PRO A 14 -1.28 -9.79 -9.41
C PRO A 14 -0.21 -9.08 -8.59
N PRO A 15 0.07 -9.55 -7.39
CA PRO A 15 1.06 -8.90 -6.54
C PRO A 15 2.45 -8.98 -7.17
N SER A 16 3.20 -7.90 -7.05
CA SER A 16 4.58 -7.89 -7.49
C SER A 16 5.42 -8.72 -6.52
N ARG A 17 6.68 -8.93 -6.90
CA ARG A 17 7.60 -9.65 -6.05
C ARG A 17 7.77 -8.96 -4.70
N LEU A 18 7.90 -7.63 -4.69
CA LEU A 18 8.04 -6.90 -3.44
C LEU A 18 6.77 -6.93 -2.63
N GLU A 19 5.63 -6.87 -3.29
CA GLU A 19 4.37 -6.97 -2.56
C GLU A 19 4.22 -8.31 -1.88
N LYS A 20 4.65 -9.38 -2.57
CA LYS A 20 4.61 -10.71 -1.95
C LYS A 20 5.54 -10.79 -0.75
N ARG A 21 6.71 -10.19 -0.87
CA ARG A 21 7.66 -10.17 0.23
C ARG A 21 7.09 -9.40 1.41
N PHE A 22 6.47 -8.27 1.12
CA PHE A 22 5.80 -7.50 2.17
C PHE A 22 4.75 -8.34 2.87
N GLU A 23 3.88 -8.99 2.11
CA GLU A 23 2.81 -9.79 2.70
C GLU A 23 3.35 -10.94 3.55
N THR A 24 4.39 -11.60 3.06
CA THR A 24 4.98 -12.69 3.80
C THR A 24 5.52 -12.24 5.14
N LEU A 25 6.28 -11.14 5.13
CA LEU A 25 6.82 -10.60 6.38
C LEU A 25 5.73 -10.10 7.30
N TRP A 26 4.76 -9.39 6.75
CA TRP A 26 3.67 -8.84 7.54
C TRP A 26 2.93 -9.94 8.29
N ARG A 27 2.64 -11.00 7.56
CA ARG A 27 1.94 -12.14 8.16
C ARG A 27 2.80 -12.84 9.20
N ALA A 28 4.08 -13.02 8.89
CA ALA A 28 5.00 -13.68 9.82
C ALA A 28 5.15 -12.90 11.12
N LEU A 29 5.04 -11.59 11.04
CA LEU A 29 5.15 -10.74 12.22
C LEU A 29 3.83 -10.56 12.96
N GLY A 30 2.79 -11.21 12.50
CA GLY A 30 1.49 -11.12 13.15
C GLY A 30 0.75 -9.83 12.84
N GLY A 31 1.01 -9.23 11.71
CA GLY A 31 0.33 -7.99 11.35
C GLY A 31 -1.15 -8.19 11.13
N PRO A 32 -1.94 -7.12 11.34
CA PRO A 32 -3.37 -7.20 11.15
C PRO A 32 -3.75 -7.34 9.68
N GLU A 33 -4.98 -7.72 9.46
CA GLU A 33 -5.48 -7.93 8.12
C GLU A 33 -5.48 -6.66 7.31
N LEU A 34 -5.08 -6.75 6.05
CA LEU A 34 -5.04 -5.60 5.14
C LEU A 34 -5.91 -5.88 3.93
N GLU A 35 -6.45 -4.80 3.36
CA GLU A 35 -7.14 -4.87 2.07
C GLU A 35 -6.10 -4.65 0.98
N ARG A 36 -6.17 -5.44 -0.09
CA ARG A 36 -5.26 -5.28 -1.23
C ARG A 36 -5.93 -4.46 -2.33
N GLU A 37 -5.12 -3.68 -3.06
CA GLU A 37 -5.61 -2.91 -4.20
C GLU A 37 -6.84 -2.09 -3.83
N PHE A 38 -6.72 -1.32 -2.76
CA PHE A 38 -7.85 -0.63 -2.19
C PHE A 38 -8.09 0.73 -2.87
N ARG A 39 -9.30 0.94 -3.33
CA ARG A 39 -9.69 2.21 -3.93
C ARG A 39 -10.22 3.12 -2.83
N PHE A 40 -9.45 4.16 -2.54
CA PHE A 40 -9.75 5.02 -1.39
C PHE A 40 -10.49 6.31 -1.76
N HIS A 41 -10.64 6.58 -3.04
CA HIS A 41 -11.27 7.82 -3.48
C HIS A 41 -12.64 7.54 -4.07
N PRO A 42 -13.63 8.39 -3.77
CA PRO A 42 -15.00 8.10 -4.23
C PRO A 42 -15.18 8.16 -5.75
N THR A 43 -14.41 8.99 -6.46
CA THR A 43 -14.59 9.11 -7.91
C THR A 43 -13.36 8.76 -8.73
N ARG A 44 -12.16 8.99 -8.18
CA ARG A 44 -10.94 8.66 -8.90
C ARG A 44 -10.65 7.18 -8.74
N LYS A 45 -9.95 6.63 -9.72
CA LYS A 45 -9.68 5.19 -9.72
C LYS A 45 -8.39 4.81 -9.02
N TRP A 46 -7.81 5.73 -8.30
CA TRP A 46 -6.58 5.44 -7.56
C TRP A 46 -6.75 4.28 -6.60
N ARG A 47 -5.69 3.49 -6.47
CA ARG A 47 -5.65 2.39 -5.53
C ARG A 47 -4.37 2.46 -4.73
N ALA A 48 -4.47 2.03 -3.48
CA ALA A 48 -3.29 1.79 -2.66
C ALA A 48 -3.00 0.30 -2.71
N ASP A 49 -1.73 -0.07 -2.68
CA ASP A 49 -1.38 -1.48 -2.71
C ASP A 49 -2.00 -2.22 -1.55
N PHE A 50 -1.99 -1.62 -0.37
CA PHE A 50 -2.61 -2.19 0.82
C PHE A 50 -3.25 -1.10 1.66
N ALA A 51 -4.24 -1.47 2.43
CA ALA A 51 -4.89 -0.54 3.34
C ALA A 51 -5.26 -1.24 4.64
N HIS A 52 -5.01 -0.55 5.74
CA HIS A 52 -5.52 -0.96 7.04
C HIS A 52 -6.64 -0.02 7.39
N LEU A 53 -7.86 -0.50 7.26
CA LEU A 53 -9.03 0.35 7.36
C LEU A 53 -9.24 0.94 8.76
N PRO A 54 -9.11 0.16 9.83
CA PRO A 54 -9.37 0.72 11.16
C PRO A 54 -8.49 1.93 11.50
N SER A 55 -7.24 1.93 11.06
CA SER A 55 -6.34 3.05 11.34
C SER A 55 -6.30 4.06 10.19
N ARG A 56 -7.05 3.81 9.13
CA ARG A 56 -7.06 4.64 7.93
C ARG A 56 -5.65 4.87 7.41
N THR A 57 -4.95 3.77 7.21
CA THR A 57 -3.58 3.81 6.71
C THR A 57 -3.51 3.11 5.36
N LEU A 58 -2.91 3.80 4.40
CA LEU A 58 -2.63 3.23 3.09
C LEU A 58 -1.14 2.91 3.02
N ILE A 59 -0.81 1.76 2.44
CA ILE A 59 0.57 1.33 2.32
C ILE A 59 0.88 1.09 0.84
N GLU A 60 1.93 1.76 0.36
CA GLU A 60 2.37 1.64 -1.03
C GLU A 60 3.75 0.99 -1.05
N ILE A 61 3.92 0.01 -1.91
CA ILE A 61 5.20 -0.68 -2.04
C ILE A 61 5.89 -0.15 -3.29
N GLU A 62 7.01 0.54 -3.08
CA GLU A 62 7.69 1.26 -4.15
C GLU A 62 8.91 0.50 -4.61
N GLY A 63 8.81 -0.19 -5.71
CA GLY A 63 9.94 -1.00 -6.15
C GLY A 63 10.40 -0.75 -7.56
N GLY A 64 9.51 -0.29 -8.42
CA GLY A 64 9.84 -0.15 -9.82
C GLY A 64 10.45 1.16 -10.23
N ILE A 65 10.57 2.07 -9.29
CA ILE A 65 10.98 3.43 -9.62
C ILE A 65 12.37 3.49 -10.24
N TYR A 66 13.25 2.60 -9.83
CA TYR A 66 14.62 2.64 -10.35
C TYR A 66 14.75 1.98 -11.69
N VAL A 67 13.78 1.21 -12.09
CA VAL A 67 13.85 0.47 -13.33
C VAL A 67 13.20 1.23 -14.47
N ASN A 68 12.01 1.71 -14.26
CA ASN A 68 11.21 2.27 -15.33
C ASN A 68 10.90 3.74 -15.21
N GLY A 69 11.49 4.41 -14.27
CA GLY A 69 11.05 5.76 -13.95
C GLY A 69 11.61 6.85 -14.82
N ARG A 70 12.63 6.54 -15.61
CA ARG A 70 13.37 7.60 -16.25
C ARG A 70 12.52 8.43 -17.21
N HIS A 71 11.80 7.76 -18.10
CA HIS A 71 11.02 8.48 -19.10
C HIS A 71 9.79 9.16 -18.54
N ASN A 72 9.19 8.54 -17.56
CA ASN A 72 7.92 9.01 -17.04
C ASN A 72 8.03 9.64 -15.67
N ARG A 73 9.23 9.94 -15.26
CA ARG A 73 9.43 10.39 -13.89
C ARG A 73 8.65 11.64 -13.56
N ALA A 74 8.70 12.64 -14.42
CA ALA A 74 8.01 13.89 -14.13
C ALA A 74 6.50 13.70 -14.10
N ALA A 75 5.97 12.99 -15.08
CA ALA A 75 4.52 12.77 -15.12
C ALA A 75 4.06 11.89 -13.95
N GLY A 76 4.83 10.85 -13.66
CA GLY A 76 4.49 9.97 -12.54
C GLY A 76 4.56 10.69 -11.22
N PHE A 77 5.57 11.54 -11.06
CA PHE A 77 5.72 12.30 -9.83
C PHE A 77 4.53 13.24 -9.62
N ALA A 78 4.13 13.95 -10.67
CA ALA A 78 3.00 14.85 -10.56
C ALA A 78 1.71 14.13 -10.22
N ALA A 79 1.49 12.97 -10.85
CA ALA A 79 0.30 12.19 -10.57
C ALA A 79 0.30 11.70 -9.12
N ASP A 80 1.47 11.32 -8.60
CA ASP A 80 1.58 10.87 -7.24
C ASP A 80 1.30 12.00 -6.25
N LEU A 81 1.77 13.20 -6.56
CA LEU A 81 1.51 14.33 -5.67
C LEU A 81 0.01 14.53 -5.48
N GLU A 82 -0.73 14.49 -6.58
CA GLU A 82 -2.18 14.67 -6.48
C GLU A 82 -2.83 13.54 -5.72
N LYS A 83 -2.43 12.31 -6.03
CA LYS A 83 -3.01 11.14 -5.38
C LYS A 83 -2.83 11.19 -3.87
N TYR A 84 -1.62 11.50 -3.43
CA TYR A 84 -1.34 11.47 -1.99
C TYR A 84 -1.92 12.67 -1.27
N LEU A 85 -2.00 13.81 -1.95
CA LEU A 85 -2.68 14.95 -1.37
C LEU A 85 -4.15 14.61 -1.13
N GLU A 86 -4.81 14.05 -2.14
CA GLU A 86 -6.22 13.69 -1.97
C GLU A 86 -6.42 12.65 -0.89
N ALA A 87 -5.48 11.71 -0.76
CA ALA A 87 -5.57 10.73 0.30
C ALA A 87 -5.50 11.39 1.67
N ALA A 88 -4.55 12.31 1.83
CA ALA A 88 -4.40 13.01 3.10
C ALA A 88 -5.63 13.85 3.41
N LEU A 89 -6.17 14.54 2.41
CA LEU A 89 -7.35 15.35 2.61
C LEU A 89 -8.55 14.51 3.03
N ALA A 90 -8.58 13.27 2.57
CA ALA A 90 -9.67 12.35 2.94
C ALA A 90 -9.41 11.65 4.29
N GLY A 91 -8.32 11.99 4.95
CA GLY A 91 -8.07 11.46 6.29
C GLY A 91 -7.23 10.20 6.32
N TRP A 92 -6.53 9.89 5.24
CA TRP A 92 -5.69 8.70 5.20
C TRP A 92 -4.24 9.03 5.53
N ARG A 93 -3.62 8.17 6.30
CA ARG A 93 -2.19 8.20 6.51
C ARG A 93 -1.55 7.39 5.38
N VAL A 94 -0.58 7.94 4.69
CA VAL A 94 0.05 7.24 3.58
C VAL A 94 1.47 6.85 3.96
N ILE A 95 1.74 5.55 3.88
CA ILE A 95 3.05 4.99 4.18
C ILE A 95 3.61 4.42 2.88
N ARG A 96 4.82 4.82 2.53
CA ARG A 96 5.46 4.33 1.30
C ARG A 96 6.72 3.58 1.70
N LEU A 97 6.83 2.34 1.24
CA LEU A 97 7.94 1.47 1.61
C LEU A 97 8.70 1.03 0.37
N GLY A 98 10.00 1.19 0.41
CA GLY A 98 10.86 0.66 -0.63
C GLY A 98 11.48 -0.66 -0.17
N PRO A 99 12.35 -1.25 -1.00
CA PRO A 99 12.95 -2.54 -0.64
C PRO A 99 13.69 -2.54 0.68
N LYS A 100 14.29 -1.43 1.03
CA LYS A 100 15.09 -1.36 2.26
C LYS A 100 14.25 -1.36 3.50
N GLU A 101 12.99 -1.00 3.41
CA GLU A 101 12.11 -0.98 4.57
C GLU A 101 11.37 -2.29 4.80
N LEU A 102 11.59 -3.27 3.91
CA LEU A 102 10.90 -4.55 4.05
C LEU A 102 11.71 -5.49 4.91
N ASP A 103 11.79 -5.18 6.18
CA ASP A 103 12.47 -6.01 7.16
C ASP A 103 11.66 -6.06 8.44
N ALA A 104 12.09 -6.92 9.35
CA ALA A 104 11.33 -7.17 10.57
C ALA A 104 11.24 -5.93 11.45
N ASP A 105 12.30 -5.14 11.51
CA ASP A 105 12.30 -3.96 12.37
C ASP A 105 11.29 -2.92 11.89
N HIS A 106 11.41 -2.53 10.62
CA HIS A 106 10.51 -1.51 10.10
C HIS A 106 9.06 -1.96 10.11
N LEU A 107 8.81 -3.18 9.67
CA LEU A 107 7.43 -3.65 9.61
C LEU A 107 6.86 -3.89 11.00
N GLY A 108 7.70 -4.33 11.95
CA GLY A 108 7.22 -4.47 13.32
C GLY A 108 6.76 -3.15 13.90
N ARG A 109 7.53 -2.10 13.65
CA ARG A 109 7.16 -0.78 14.12
C ARG A 109 5.91 -0.26 13.42
N LEU A 110 5.78 -0.54 12.13
CA LEU A 110 4.58 -0.14 11.41
C LEU A 110 3.35 -0.87 11.93
N ILE A 111 3.49 -2.16 12.23
CA ILE A 111 2.40 -2.92 12.82
C ILE A 111 1.98 -2.29 14.15
N GLY A 112 2.95 -1.88 14.95
CA GLY A 112 2.64 -1.19 16.20
C GLY A 112 1.84 0.08 15.97
N LEU A 113 2.23 0.83 14.96
CA LEU A 113 1.55 2.08 14.65
C LEU A 113 0.08 1.85 14.28
N VAL A 114 -0.18 0.91 13.40
CA VAL A 114 -1.56 0.71 12.92
C VAL A 114 -2.42 -0.07 13.90
N SER A 115 -1.81 -0.87 14.75
CA SER A 115 -2.56 -1.73 15.66
C SER A 115 -2.90 -1.06 16.97
N GLY A 116 -2.04 -0.24 17.47
CA GLY A 116 -2.23 0.26 18.80
C GLY A 116 -2.38 1.74 18.86
N GLY A 117 -1.99 2.32 17.84
CA GLY A 117 -2.12 3.77 17.79
C GLY A 117 -1.79 4.48 19.05
#